data_2716f58a9d4354492fd7c3eab5a2a3bc
#
_entry.id   2716f58a9d4354492fd7c3eab5a2a3bc
#
_cell.length_a   1.000
_cell.length_b   1.000
_cell.length_c   1.000
_cell.angle_alpha   90.00
_cell.angle_beta   90.00
_cell.angle_gamma   90.00
#
_symmetry.space_group_name_H-M   'P 1'
#
loop_
_entity.id
_entity.type
_entity.pdbx_description
1 polymer ?
#
loop_
_entity_poly.entity_id
_entity_poly.type
_entity_poly.pdbx_seq_one_letter_code
_entity_poly.pdbx_strand_id
1 'polypeptide(L)'
;MTIPSVTAESVLGLFRLIAGREERRTSGESARMAALQALAEQLARNHQAMTEDSWDAAVRVGGLLLRAEMINNDAETVALDLLSRLRRRK
;
A
#
# COMPACT_ATOMS: atom_id res chain seq x y z
N MET A 1 18.42 -2.39 -25.40
CA MET A 1 17.97 -3.35 -24.38
C MET A 1 16.45 -3.28 -24.22
N THR A 2 15.82 -4.42 -24.33
CA THR A 2 14.37 -4.47 -24.23
C THR A 2 13.97 -4.73 -22.77
N ILE A 3 13.10 -3.87 -22.25
CA ILE A 3 12.57 -4.08 -20.92
C ILE A 3 11.53 -5.19 -21.02
N PRO A 4 11.65 -6.24 -20.22
CA PRO A 4 10.66 -7.32 -20.27
C PRO A 4 9.29 -6.80 -19.93
N SER A 5 8.29 -7.33 -20.60
CA SER A 5 6.91 -6.95 -20.32
C SER A 5 6.53 -7.37 -18.91
N VAL A 6 5.90 -6.47 -18.20
CA VAL A 6 5.38 -6.76 -16.87
C VAL A 6 3.99 -7.34 -17.04
N THR A 7 3.79 -8.55 -16.54
CA THR A 7 2.50 -9.23 -16.62
C THR A 7 1.85 -9.26 -15.25
N ALA A 8 0.54 -9.52 -15.22
CA ALA A 8 -0.16 -9.67 -13.94
C ALA A 8 0.44 -10.82 -13.12
N GLU A 9 0.86 -11.89 -13.80
CA GLU A 9 1.47 -13.02 -13.12
C GLU A 9 2.81 -12.66 -12.48
N SER A 10 3.63 -11.87 -13.16
CA SER A 10 4.92 -11.46 -12.59
C SER A 10 4.72 -10.52 -11.40
N VAL A 11 3.73 -9.65 -11.49
CA VAL A 11 3.40 -8.75 -10.37
C VAL A 11 2.89 -9.55 -9.17
N LEU A 12 2.04 -10.54 -9.42
CA LEU A 12 1.54 -11.42 -8.37
C LEU A 12 2.69 -12.15 -7.68
N GLY A 13 3.69 -12.58 -8.46
CA GLY A 13 4.89 -13.19 -7.90
C GLY A 13 5.64 -12.26 -6.95
N LEU A 14 5.72 -10.98 -7.32
CA LEU A 14 6.33 -9.97 -6.45
C LEU A 14 5.53 -9.78 -5.17
N PHE A 15 4.21 -9.79 -5.25
CA PHE A 15 3.36 -9.69 -4.08
C PHE A 15 3.63 -10.83 -3.11
N ARG A 16 3.74 -12.05 -3.62
CA ARG A 16 4.03 -13.22 -2.79
C ARG A 16 5.38 -13.12 -2.12
N LEU A 17 6.37 -12.64 -2.85
CA LEU A 17 7.71 -12.46 -2.32
C LEU A 17 7.71 -11.47 -1.16
N ILE A 18 7.04 -10.36 -1.34
CA ILE A 18 6.95 -9.33 -0.31
C ILE A 18 6.15 -9.82 0.88
N ALA A 19 5.06 -10.54 0.66
CA ALA A 19 4.27 -11.10 1.73
C ALA A 19 5.09 -12.02 2.62
N GLY A 20 5.92 -12.87 2.00
CA GLY A 20 6.80 -13.75 2.76
C GLY A 20 7.85 -13.02 3.57
N ARG A 21 8.37 -11.92 3.04
CA ARG A 21 9.33 -11.10 3.77
C ARG A 21 8.70 -10.40 4.96
N GLU A 22 7.52 -9.84 4.75
CA GLU A 22 6.85 -9.07 5.78
C GLU A 22 6.42 -9.95 6.96
N GLU A 23 6.09 -11.20 6.68
CA GLU A 23 5.78 -12.16 7.73
C GLU A 23 6.92 -12.35 8.71
N ARG A 24 8.15 -12.20 8.26
CA ARG A 24 9.34 -12.40 9.09
C ARG A 24 9.73 -11.16 9.87
N ARG A 25 9.14 -10.05 9.56
CA ARG A 25 9.45 -8.80 10.25
C ARG A 25 8.67 -8.72 11.54
N THR A 26 9.38 -8.67 12.62
CA THR A 26 8.78 -8.49 13.93
C THR A 26 9.05 -7.07 14.41
N SER A 27 8.50 -6.11 13.74
CA SER A 27 8.59 -4.75 14.20
C SER A 27 7.30 -4.40 14.92
N GLY A 28 7.34 -3.43 15.80
CA GLY A 28 6.14 -2.93 16.45
C GLY A 28 5.21 -2.19 15.50
N GLU A 29 5.66 -2.00 14.28
CA GLU A 29 4.88 -1.30 13.27
C GLU A 29 4.23 -2.29 12.33
N SER A 30 2.96 -2.09 12.03
CA SER A 30 2.23 -2.92 11.10
C SER A 30 2.80 -2.76 9.68
N ALA A 31 3.15 -3.88 9.06
CA ALA A 31 3.58 -3.88 7.67
C ALA A 31 2.49 -3.33 6.75
N ARG A 32 1.25 -3.61 7.10
CA ARG A 32 0.10 -3.13 6.33
C ARG A 32 -0.01 -1.61 6.38
N MET A 33 0.24 -1.02 7.55
CA MET A 33 0.24 0.43 7.70
C MET A 33 1.36 1.07 6.89
N ALA A 34 2.54 0.47 6.90
CA ALA A 34 3.65 0.96 6.09
C ALA A 34 3.33 0.90 4.60
N ALA A 35 2.68 -0.17 4.15
CA ALA A 35 2.27 -0.31 2.76
C ALA A 35 1.22 0.72 2.38
N LEU A 36 0.27 1.00 3.27
CA LEU A 36 -0.75 2.02 3.04
C LEU A 36 -0.12 3.40 2.91
N GLN A 37 0.83 3.71 3.76
CA GLN A 37 1.54 4.99 3.69
C GLN A 37 2.27 5.12 2.35
N ALA A 38 3.01 4.10 1.95
CA ALA A 38 3.74 4.12 0.70
C ALA A 38 2.80 4.25 -0.50
N LEU A 39 1.69 3.54 -0.48
CA LEU A 39 0.71 3.60 -1.55
C LEU A 39 0.11 5.01 -1.67
N ALA A 40 -0.27 5.59 -0.54
CA ALA A 40 -0.85 6.93 -0.54
C ALA A 40 0.14 7.96 -1.09
N GLU A 41 1.41 7.85 -0.72
CA GLU A 41 2.44 8.76 -1.21
C GLU A 41 2.65 8.61 -2.71
N GLN A 42 2.67 7.38 -3.21
CA GLN A 42 2.84 7.14 -4.64
C GLN A 42 1.65 7.64 -5.44
N LEU A 43 0.45 7.44 -4.95
CA LEU A 43 -0.75 7.92 -5.62
C LEU A 43 -0.76 9.45 -5.68
N ALA A 44 -0.37 10.10 -4.61
CA ALA A 44 -0.31 11.56 -4.59
C ALA A 44 0.69 12.10 -5.60
N ARG A 45 1.84 11.46 -5.73
CA ARG A 45 2.87 11.88 -6.68
C ARG A 45 2.48 11.65 -8.12
N ASN A 46 1.82 10.55 -8.40
CA ASN A 46 1.59 10.09 -9.77
C ASN A 46 0.17 10.33 -10.26
N HIS A 47 -0.64 11.00 -9.48
CA HIS A 47 -2.05 11.22 -9.79
C HIS A 47 -2.29 11.68 -11.23
N GLN A 48 -1.57 12.68 -11.68
CA GLN A 48 -1.78 13.24 -13.00
C GLN A 48 -1.32 12.34 -14.14
N ALA A 49 -0.41 11.43 -13.85
CA ALA A 49 0.11 10.51 -14.87
C ALA A 49 -0.70 9.22 -14.96
N MET A 50 -1.62 9.00 -14.03
CA MET A 50 -2.40 7.76 -14.00
C MET A 50 -3.67 7.86 -14.82
N THR A 51 -4.05 6.74 -15.43
CA THR A 51 -5.36 6.63 -16.04
C THR A 51 -6.41 6.54 -14.95
N GLU A 52 -7.65 6.86 -15.31
CA GLU A 52 -8.76 6.76 -14.37
C GLU A 52 -8.91 5.33 -13.84
N ASP A 53 -8.80 4.35 -14.72
CA ASP A 53 -8.90 2.94 -14.31
C ASP A 53 -7.79 2.54 -13.35
N SER A 54 -6.56 2.97 -13.61
CA SER A 54 -5.43 2.68 -12.73
C SER A 54 -5.60 3.34 -11.37
N TRP A 55 -6.06 4.57 -11.37
CA TRP A 55 -6.35 5.30 -10.14
C TRP A 55 -7.40 4.59 -9.30
N ASP A 56 -8.52 4.23 -9.93
CA ASP A 56 -9.62 3.55 -9.25
C ASP A 56 -9.18 2.22 -8.67
N ALA A 57 -8.42 1.44 -9.42
CA ALA A 57 -7.92 0.15 -8.95
C ALA A 57 -7.01 0.32 -7.73
N ALA A 58 -6.11 1.29 -7.79
CA ALA A 58 -5.16 1.53 -6.70
C ALA A 58 -5.86 2.02 -5.43
N VAL A 59 -6.82 2.92 -5.60
CA VAL A 59 -7.58 3.43 -4.45
C VAL A 59 -8.40 2.31 -3.80
N ARG A 60 -8.94 1.43 -4.62
CA ARG A 60 -9.70 0.28 -4.11
C ARG A 60 -8.81 -0.67 -3.29
N VAL A 61 -7.60 -0.93 -3.79
CA VAL A 61 -6.65 -1.76 -3.05
C VAL A 61 -6.30 -1.13 -1.71
N GLY A 62 -6.03 0.18 -1.73
CA GLY A 62 -5.75 0.90 -0.49
C GLY A 62 -6.90 0.84 0.50
N GLY A 63 -8.12 0.98 0.00
CA GLY A 63 -9.30 0.89 0.83
C GLY A 63 -9.47 -0.48 1.48
N LEU A 64 -9.22 -1.54 0.72
CA LEU A 64 -9.30 -2.90 1.25
C LEU A 64 -8.23 -3.17 2.30
N LEU A 65 -7.03 -2.67 2.09
CA LEU A 65 -5.94 -2.81 3.06
C LEU A 65 -6.27 -2.07 4.35
N LEU A 66 -6.78 -0.86 4.22
CA LEU A 66 -7.17 -0.07 5.38
C LEU A 66 -8.29 -0.76 6.16
N ARG A 67 -9.27 -1.29 5.45
CA ARG A 67 -10.36 -2.03 6.08
C ARG A 67 -9.84 -3.21 6.88
N ALA A 68 -8.89 -3.97 6.32
CA ALA A 68 -8.31 -5.10 7.00
C ALA A 68 -7.60 -4.68 8.30
N GLU A 69 -6.92 -3.53 8.24
CA GLU A 69 -6.25 -2.99 9.42
C GLU A 69 -7.27 -2.55 10.47
N MET A 70 -8.36 -1.94 10.04
CA MET A 70 -9.42 -1.48 10.93
C MET A 70 -10.15 -2.63 11.61
N ILE A 71 -10.27 -3.76 10.95
CA ILE A 71 -10.91 -4.94 11.54
C ILE A 71 -10.06 -5.52 12.67
N ASN A 72 -8.73 -5.47 12.50
CA ASN A 72 -7.81 -6.04 13.48
C ASN A 72 -7.46 -5.06 14.61
N ASN A 73 -7.72 -3.78 14.42
CA ASN A 73 -7.35 -2.74 15.36
C ASN A 73 -8.50 -1.76 15.51
N ASP A 74 -8.38 -0.86 16.49
CA ASP A 74 -9.34 0.22 16.65
C ASP A 74 -9.30 1.12 15.41
N ALA A 75 -10.43 1.29 14.77
CA ALA A 75 -10.52 2.05 13.51
C ALA A 75 -10.05 3.49 13.67
N GLU A 76 -10.42 4.13 14.78
CA GLU A 76 -10.01 5.50 15.04
C GLU A 76 -8.51 5.62 15.21
N THR A 77 -7.92 4.69 15.96
CA THR A 77 -6.48 4.66 16.17
C THR A 77 -5.74 4.47 14.85
N VAL A 78 -6.23 3.56 14.00
CA VAL A 78 -5.62 3.30 12.70
C VAL A 78 -5.65 4.55 11.83
N ALA A 79 -6.79 5.23 11.77
CA ALA A 79 -6.93 6.44 10.96
C ALA A 79 -5.99 7.55 11.44
N LEU A 80 -5.93 7.75 12.75
CA LEU A 80 -5.06 8.77 13.33
C LEU A 80 -3.59 8.46 13.10
N ASP A 81 -3.20 7.19 13.22
CA ASP A 81 -1.83 6.77 12.99
C ASP A 81 -1.42 7.02 11.55
N LEU A 82 -2.29 6.66 10.60
CA LEU A 82 -2.00 6.86 9.18
C LEU A 82 -1.84 8.35 8.85
N LEU A 83 -2.75 9.19 9.34
CA LEU A 83 -2.66 10.63 9.13
C LEU A 83 -1.38 11.20 9.72
N SER A 84 -1.01 10.75 10.91
CA SER A 84 0.22 11.18 11.57
C SER A 84 1.45 10.86 10.74
N ARG A 85 1.51 9.66 10.17
CA ARG A 85 2.62 9.22 9.32
C ARG A 85 2.74 10.07 8.07
N LEU A 86 1.61 10.36 7.43
CA LEU A 86 1.60 11.16 6.21
C LEU A 86 2.03 12.60 6.49
N ARG A 87 1.64 13.15 7.62
CA ARG A 87 2.03 14.52 8.00
C ARG A 87 3.51 14.65 8.29
N ARG A 88 4.13 13.62 8.83
CA ARG A 88 5.54 13.65 9.17
C ARG A 88 6.47 13.62 7.97
N ARG A 89 5.91 13.40 6.81
CA ARG A 89 6.70 13.25 5.58
C ARG A 89 7.04 14.56 4.87
N LYS A 90 6.72 15.64 5.43
CA LYS A 90 7.02 16.91 4.77
C LYS A 90 8.49 17.14 4.56
#